data_e878f5f77d8e383c2e17d27268870d03
#
_entry.id   e878f5f77d8e383c2e17d27268870d03
#
_cell.length_a   1.000
_cell.length_b   1.000
_cell.length_c   1.000
_cell.angle_alpha   90.00
_cell.angle_beta   90.00
_cell.angle_gamma   90.00
#
_symmetry.space_group_name_H-M   'P 1'
#
loop_
_entity.id
_entity.type
_entity.pdbx_description
1 polymer ?
#
loop_
_entity_poly.entity_id
_entity_poly.type
_entity_poly.pdbx_seq_one_letter_code
_entity_poly.pdbx_strand_id
1 'polypeptide(L)'
;MNHEEGTLATDDGLALYWQSWQPPGEPEGVLLMVHGLAEHSGRYLNPVRHFVARGWTCFGFDYRGHGRSPGPRVHVDSFDEFLADLAEAHRLVRIRHPKQKIFLVGHSQGGLLSLLYAETSPDRLDGVVVSSPFLGIHPDSKPSPVVMGASKFVSRIVPKMMFSKVADPAFLSRDPEVERQYIADPLVSDQVSARWATSAIAAQRTALAEAPLMTIPALIMQAGDDRLVDPDTTRTWVASAPADLVEYVEWEGYYHELFNEPMIERRRVFDKMEKWLEAHSG
;
A
#
# COMPACT_ATOMS: atom_id res chain seq x y z
N MET A 1 15.54 6.53 17.89
CA MET A 1 14.76 6.73 16.65
C MET A 1 14.52 8.23 16.51
N ASN A 2 15.03 8.83 15.43
CA ASN A 2 14.75 10.21 15.08
C ASN A 2 13.50 10.25 14.19
N HIS A 3 12.56 11.18 14.46
CA HIS A 3 11.33 11.34 13.70
C HIS A 3 11.31 12.73 13.07
N GLU A 4 11.09 12.78 11.78
CA GLU A 4 10.95 14.01 11.00
C GLU A 4 9.65 13.97 10.21
N GLU A 5 9.07 15.13 9.99
CA GLU A 5 7.89 15.29 9.13
C GLU A 5 8.01 16.57 8.29
N GLY A 6 7.27 16.62 7.18
CA GLY A 6 7.28 17.75 6.29
C GLY A 6 6.29 17.60 5.14
N THR A 7 6.50 18.39 4.10
CA THR A 7 5.71 18.31 2.87
C THR A 7 6.60 18.15 1.66
N LEU A 8 6.09 17.47 0.64
CA LEU A 8 6.70 17.39 -0.69
C LEU A 8 5.74 18.02 -1.72
N ALA A 9 6.30 18.76 -2.64
CA ALA A 9 5.52 19.37 -3.72
C ALA A 9 5.35 18.38 -4.88
N THR A 10 4.12 18.26 -5.40
CA THR A 10 3.84 17.53 -6.63
C THR A 10 3.91 18.47 -7.84
N ASP A 11 4.04 17.93 -9.04
CA ASP A 11 4.10 18.71 -10.28
C ASP A 11 2.81 19.51 -10.54
N ASP A 12 1.66 19.03 -10.03
CA ASP A 12 0.36 19.72 -10.12
C ASP A 12 0.07 20.67 -8.94
N GLY A 13 1.08 20.91 -8.08
CA GLY A 13 1.09 21.96 -7.06
C GLY A 13 0.48 21.59 -5.71
N LEU A 14 0.25 20.31 -5.43
CA LEU A 14 -0.12 19.85 -4.09
C LEU A 14 1.11 19.79 -3.18
N ALA A 15 0.90 19.95 -1.86
CA ALA A 15 1.91 19.76 -0.83
C ALA A 15 1.55 18.51 -0.02
N LEU A 16 2.05 17.35 -0.41
CA LEU A 16 1.76 16.08 0.25
C LEU A 16 2.53 15.97 1.57
N TYR A 17 1.86 15.50 2.61
CA TYR A 17 2.48 15.22 3.90
C TYR A 17 3.38 13.99 3.81
N TRP A 18 4.55 14.04 4.47
CA TRP A 18 5.42 12.90 4.67
C TRP A 18 5.98 12.89 6.10
N GLN A 19 6.39 11.72 6.55
CA GLN A 19 7.10 11.50 7.79
C GLN A 19 8.17 10.42 7.63
N SER A 20 9.24 10.52 8.42
CA SER A 20 10.37 9.61 8.35
C SER A 20 10.85 9.27 9.75
N TRP A 21 11.22 8.01 9.95
CA TRP A 21 11.83 7.53 11.18
C TRP A 21 13.18 6.91 10.85
N GLN A 22 14.21 7.42 11.51
CA GLN A 22 15.60 7.06 11.23
C GLN A 22 16.26 6.38 12.42
N PRO A 23 17.11 5.35 12.17
CA PRO A 23 17.95 4.78 13.21
C PRO A 23 19.07 5.78 13.59
N PRO A 24 19.75 5.56 14.72
CA PRO A 24 20.99 6.27 14.99
C PRO A 24 22.09 5.75 14.03
N GLY A 25 22.78 6.65 13.34
CA GLY A 25 23.84 6.31 12.39
C GLY A 25 23.38 6.17 10.94
N GLU A 26 24.24 5.59 10.11
CA GLU A 26 23.93 5.35 8.69
C GLU A 26 22.96 4.17 8.56
N PRO A 27 21.86 4.31 7.79
CA PRO A 27 20.88 3.24 7.67
C PRO A 27 21.35 2.13 6.72
N GLU A 28 20.93 0.91 6.99
CA GLU A 28 21.09 -0.27 6.11
C GLU A 28 20.38 -0.10 4.76
N GLY A 29 19.27 0.61 4.76
CA GLY A 29 18.46 0.93 3.59
C GLY A 29 17.23 1.73 3.97
N VAL A 30 16.36 1.98 3.01
CA VAL A 30 15.12 2.73 3.19
C VAL A 30 13.91 1.89 2.79
N LEU A 31 12.93 1.83 3.69
CA LEU A 31 11.60 1.27 3.45
C LEU A 31 10.64 2.43 3.16
N LEU A 32 10.26 2.61 1.89
CA LEU A 32 9.24 3.58 1.49
C LEU A 32 7.86 2.93 1.64
N MET A 33 7.14 3.34 2.69
CA MET A 33 5.83 2.82 3.07
C MET A 33 4.73 3.47 2.24
N VAL A 34 3.91 2.65 1.57
CA VAL A 34 2.77 3.07 0.74
C VAL A 34 1.49 2.53 1.38
N HIS A 35 0.72 3.42 1.98
CA HIS A 35 -0.44 3.07 2.80
C HIS A 35 -1.66 2.59 1.99
N GLY A 36 -2.63 1.97 2.66
CA GLY A 36 -3.85 1.45 2.06
C GLY A 36 -4.89 2.51 1.72
N LEU A 37 -6.05 2.03 1.27
CA LEU A 37 -7.20 2.88 0.96
C LEU A 37 -7.74 3.57 2.21
N ALA A 38 -8.05 4.86 2.07
CA ALA A 38 -8.78 5.66 3.06
C ALA A 38 -8.11 5.77 4.45
N GLU A 39 -6.85 5.37 4.54
CA GLU A 39 -6.01 5.47 5.73
C GLU A 39 -4.85 6.47 5.52
N HIS A 40 -3.77 6.36 6.28
CA HIS A 40 -2.62 7.26 6.21
C HIS A 40 -1.34 6.61 6.77
N SER A 41 -0.19 7.21 6.48
CA SER A 41 1.15 6.74 6.88
C SER A 41 1.35 6.57 8.40
N GLY A 42 0.61 7.30 9.22
CA GLY A 42 0.70 7.21 10.69
C GLY A 42 0.24 5.86 11.28
N ARG A 43 -0.47 5.02 10.52
CA ARG A 43 -0.92 3.69 10.97
C ARG A 43 0.17 2.61 10.89
N TYR A 44 1.37 2.95 10.39
CA TYR A 44 2.47 2.00 10.16
C TYR A 44 3.52 1.95 11.29
N LEU A 45 3.17 2.40 12.50
CA LEU A 45 4.11 2.41 13.62
C LEU A 45 4.60 1.03 14.07
N ASN A 46 3.85 -0.04 13.83
CA ASN A 46 4.29 -1.40 14.15
C ASN A 46 5.50 -1.82 13.30
N PRO A 47 5.46 -1.81 11.96
CA PRO A 47 6.64 -2.08 11.14
C PRO A 47 7.75 -1.04 11.35
N VAL A 48 7.42 0.25 11.51
CA VAL A 48 8.40 1.30 11.79
C VAL A 48 9.23 0.96 13.03
N ARG A 49 8.61 0.63 14.16
CA ARG A 49 9.33 0.27 15.40
C ARG A 49 10.22 -0.94 15.21
N HIS A 50 9.75 -1.93 14.46
CA HIS A 50 10.50 -3.15 14.20
C HIS A 50 11.74 -2.89 13.35
N PHE A 51 11.58 -2.20 12.21
CA PHE A 51 12.65 -2.04 11.23
C PHE A 51 13.64 -0.93 11.60
N VAL A 52 13.19 0.16 12.23
CA VAL A 52 14.12 1.20 12.70
C VAL A 52 15.04 0.68 13.81
N ALA A 53 14.56 -0.20 14.69
CA ALA A 53 15.40 -0.87 15.68
C ALA A 53 16.47 -1.79 15.07
N ARG A 54 16.34 -2.12 13.78
CA ARG A 54 17.24 -2.97 12.98
C ARG A 54 18.07 -2.20 11.96
N GLY A 55 18.13 -0.89 12.11
CA GLY A 55 18.99 -0.05 11.27
C GLY A 55 18.35 0.45 9.98
N TRP A 56 17.06 0.19 9.73
CA TRP A 56 16.38 0.69 8.54
C TRP A 56 15.79 2.09 8.76
N THR A 57 15.85 2.93 7.75
CA THR A 57 15.00 4.12 7.69
C THR A 57 13.62 3.72 7.17
N CYS A 58 12.57 4.14 7.87
CA CYS A 58 11.19 4.04 7.37
C CYS A 58 10.72 5.42 6.94
N PHE A 59 10.20 5.53 5.73
CA PHE A 59 9.64 6.75 5.17
C PHE A 59 8.21 6.50 4.74
N GLY A 60 7.26 7.28 5.21
CA GLY A 60 5.85 7.21 4.83
C GLY A 60 5.37 8.55 4.32
N PHE A 61 4.43 8.55 3.39
CA PHE A 61 3.76 9.76 2.93
C PHE A 61 2.25 9.49 2.82
N ASP A 62 1.48 10.53 2.90
CA ASP A 62 0.04 10.48 2.65
C ASP A 62 -0.18 10.98 1.22
N TYR A 63 -0.66 10.11 0.31
CA TYR A 63 -0.95 10.56 -1.04
C TYR A 63 -2.21 11.44 -1.06
N ARG A 64 -2.45 12.13 -2.18
CA ARG A 64 -3.55 13.09 -2.34
C ARG A 64 -4.88 12.57 -1.81
N GLY A 65 -5.63 13.44 -1.12
CA GLY A 65 -6.94 13.11 -0.57
C GLY A 65 -6.94 12.14 0.62
N HIS A 66 -5.77 11.80 1.19
CA HIS A 66 -5.64 10.91 2.33
C HIS A 66 -4.91 11.59 3.49
N GLY A 67 -5.14 11.09 4.71
CA GLY A 67 -4.44 11.53 5.90
C GLY A 67 -4.39 13.06 6.05
N ARG A 68 -3.17 13.59 6.16
CA ARG A 68 -2.86 15.02 6.27
C ARG A 68 -2.63 15.72 4.93
N SER A 69 -2.59 14.96 3.83
CA SER A 69 -2.39 15.53 2.49
C SER A 69 -3.64 16.22 1.96
N PRO A 70 -3.47 17.29 1.16
CA PRO A 70 -4.57 18.01 0.52
C PRO A 70 -5.22 17.18 -0.59
N GLY A 71 -6.29 17.70 -1.12
CA GLY A 71 -7.07 17.12 -2.21
C GLY A 71 -8.46 16.65 -1.76
N PRO A 72 -9.36 16.35 -2.72
CA PRO A 72 -10.66 15.80 -2.40
C PRO A 72 -10.53 14.43 -1.74
N ARG A 73 -11.22 14.20 -0.62
CA ARG A 73 -11.10 12.94 0.15
C ARG A 73 -11.43 11.73 -0.69
N VAL A 74 -10.49 10.78 -0.71
CA VAL A 74 -10.55 9.47 -1.39
C VAL A 74 -11.12 9.59 -2.82
N HIS A 75 -10.57 10.56 -3.56
CA HIS A 75 -10.94 10.84 -4.93
C HIS A 75 -9.69 11.07 -5.78
N VAL A 76 -9.66 10.46 -6.95
CA VAL A 76 -8.72 10.73 -8.03
C VAL A 76 -9.44 10.62 -9.36
N ASP A 77 -9.00 11.30 -10.38
CA ASP A 77 -9.49 11.11 -11.73
C ASP A 77 -8.88 9.89 -12.41
N SER A 78 -7.61 9.57 -12.10
CA SER A 78 -6.91 8.36 -12.52
C SER A 78 -5.98 7.87 -11.40
N PHE A 79 -5.71 6.56 -11.34
CA PHE A 79 -4.67 6.00 -10.46
C PHE A 79 -3.26 6.48 -10.84
N ASP A 80 -3.06 7.00 -12.04
CA ASP A 80 -1.80 7.64 -12.45
C ASP A 80 -1.43 8.84 -11.56
N GLU A 81 -2.44 9.52 -10.98
CA GLU A 81 -2.18 10.61 -10.01
C GLU A 81 -1.55 10.07 -8.72
N PHE A 82 -1.98 8.90 -8.22
CA PHE A 82 -1.34 8.25 -7.07
C PHE A 82 0.06 7.73 -7.41
N LEU A 83 0.26 7.22 -8.63
CA LEU A 83 1.59 6.80 -9.11
C LEU A 83 2.54 8.00 -9.23
N ALA A 84 2.05 9.16 -9.66
CA ALA A 84 2.82 10.40 -9.67
C ALA A 84 3.18 10.85 -8.24
N ASP A 85 2.25 10.79 -7.28
CA ASP A 85 2.52 11.08 -5.87
C ASP A 85 3.61 10.15 -5.30
N LEU A 86 3.55 8.85 -5.61
CA LEU A 86 4.55 7.86 -5.22
C LEU A 86 5.91 8.15 -5.86
N ALA A 87 5.93 8.55 -7.13
CA ALA A 87 7.16 8.92 -7.84
C ALA A 87 7.86 10.12 -7.16
N GLU A 88 7.10 11.12 -6.74
CA GLU A 88 7.63 12.28 -6.02
C GLU A 88 8.16 11.90 -4.62
N ALA A 89 7.43 11.03 -3.89
CA ALA A 89 7.91 10.52 -2.61
C ALA A 89 9.22 9.71 -2.79
N HIS A 90 9.28 8.84 -3.79
CA HIS A 90 10.49 8.08 -4.12
C HIS A 90 11.66 9.00 -4.51
N ARG A 91 11.40 10.04 -5.32
CA ARG A 91 12.41 11.04 -5.68
C ARG A 91 12.97 11.76 -4.45
N LEU A 92 12.11 12.15 -3.52
CA LEU A 92 12.53 12.77 -2.26
C LEU A 92 13.39 11.82 -1.43
N VAL A 93 12.98 10.56 -1.29
CA VAL A 93 13.76 9.52 -0.58
C VAL A 93 15.13 9.35 -1.23
N ARG A 94 15.22 9.27 -2.55
CA ARG A 94 16.49 9.12 -3.28
C ARG A 94 17.41 10.33 -3.08
N ILE A 95 16.87 11.54 -3.01
CA ILE A 95 17.66 12.76 -2.74
C ILE A 95 18.20 12.72 -1.30
N ARG A 96 17.41 12.29 -0.33
CA ARG A 96 17.80 12.22 1.09
C ARG A 96 18.76 11.07 1.39
N HIS A 97 18.63 9.97 0.62
CA HIS A 97 19.38 8.72 0.80
C HIS A 97 19.98 8.25 -0.55
N PRO A 98 20.97 9.00 -1.09
CA PRO A 98 21.46 8.78 -2.46
C PRO A 98 22.23 7.45 -2.64
N LYS A 99 22.74 6.85 -1.57
CA LYS A 99 23.57 5.64 -1.60
C LYS A 99 22.83 4.38 -1.13
N GLN A 100 21.75 4.56 -0.37
CA GLN A 100 21.01 3.46 0.25
C GLN A 100 20.12 2.75 -0.77
N LYS A 101 19.95 1.45 -0.58
CA LYS A 101 18.91 0.68 -1.26
C LYS A 101 17.53 1.15 -0.81
N ILE A 102 16.57 1.20 -1.75
CA ILE A 102 15.19 1.62 -1.50
C ILE A 102 14.26 0.47 -1.86
N PHE A 103 13.48 0.02 -0.88
CA PHE A 103 12.44 -0.96 -1.05
C PHE A 103 11.07 -0.30 -0.84
N LEU A 104 10.11 -0.55 -1.75
CA LEU A 104 8.72 -0.21 -1.49
C LEU A 104 8.10 -1.21 -0.52
N VAL A 105 7.29 -0.73 0.41
CA VAL A 105 6.49 -1.56 1.31
C VAL A 105 5.04 -1.11 1.21
N GLY A 106 4.25 -1.80 0.39
CA GLY A 106 2.88 -1.45 0.10
C GLY A 106 1.87 -2.36 0.79
N HIS A 107 0.77 -1.78 1.30
CA HIS A 107 -0.35 -2.54 1.85
C HIS A 107 -1.64 -2.24 1.09
N SER A 108 -2.44 -3.26 0.81
CA SER A 108 -3.77 -3.10 0.19
C SER A 108 -3.72 -2.27 -1.10
N GLN A 109 -4.38 -1.10 -1.18
CA GLN A 109 -4.25 -0.16 -2.30
C GLN A 109 -2.79 0.28 -2.51
N GLY A 110 -2.05 0.53 -1.43
CA GLY A 110 -0.62 0.83 -1.52
C GLY A 110 0.18 -0.34 -2.10
N GLY A 111 -0.26 -1.58 -1.88
CA GLY A 111 0.29 -2.77 -2.51
C GLY A 111 0.04 -2.80 -4.02
N LEU A 112 -1.19 -2.50 -4.47
CA LEU A 112 -1.51 -2.34 -5.90
C LEU A 112 -0.65 -1.24 -6.55
N LEU A 113 -0.53 -0.08 -5.90
CA LEU A 113 0.30 1.03 -6.41
C LEU A 113 1.78 0.66 -6.45
N SER A 114 2.28 -0.07 -5.45
CA SER A 114 3.68 -0.51 -5.41
C SER A 114 4.01 -1.49 -6.54
N LEU A 115 3.10 -2.40 -6.87
CA LEU A 115 3.25 -3.32 -8.01
C LEU A 115 3.25 -2.56 -9.34
N LEU A 116 2.24 -1.74 -9.60
CA LEU A 116 2.16 -0.91 -10.82
C LEU A 116 3.41 -0.02 -10.99
N TYR A 117 3.89 0.56 -9.90
CA TYR A 117 5.10 1.40 -9.95
C TYR A 117 6.35 0.58 -10.24
N ALA A 118 6.49 -0.60 -9.65
CA ALA A 118 7.62 -1.51 -9.89
C ALA A 118 7.64 -2.06 -11.33
N GLU A 119 6.47 -2.33 -11.91
CA GLU A 119 6.31 -2.79 -13.28
C GLU A 119 6.70 -1.71 -14.32
N THR A 120 6.48 -0.42 -13.98
CA THR A 120 6.69 0.70 -14.92
C THR A 120 7.99 1.48 -14.69
N SER A 121 8.59 1.39 -13.50
CA SER A 121 9.76 2.20 -13.09
C SER A 121 10.82 1.39 -12.33
N PRO A 122 11.25 0.22 -12.85
CA PRO A 122 12.10 -0.72 -12.12
C PRO A 122 13.51 -0.20 -11.82
N ASP A 123 14.08 0.66 -12.69
CA ASP A 123 15.49 1.10 -12.62
C ASP A 123 15.86 1.89 -11.36
N ARG A 124 14.91 2.17 -10.49
CA ARG A 124 15.09 3.04 -9.33
C ARG A 124 14.83 2.36 -7.99
N LEU A 125 14.34 1.13 -8.01
CA LEU A 125 14.00 0.35 -6.82
C LEU A 125 14.88 -0.89 -6.72
N ASP A 126 15.19 -1.29 -5.50
CA ASP A 126 15.94 -2.51 -5.20
C ASP A 126 15.04 -3.71 -4.94
N GLY A 127 13.74 -3.48 -4.71
CA GLY A 127 12.73 -4.50 -4.57
C GLY A 127 11.42 -3.96 -3.99
N VAL A 128 10.41 -4.83 -3.93
CA VAL A 128 9.08 -4.49 -3.42
C VAL A 128 8.57 -5.55 -2.45
N VAL A 129 8.02 -5.12 -1.32
CA VAL A 129 7.31 -5.95 -0.36
C VAL A 129 5.84 -5.53 -0.35
N VAL A 130 4.95 -6.48 -0.52
CA VAL A 130 3.52 -6.19 -0.61
C VAL A 130 2.74 -7.04 0.39
N SER A 131 1.85 -6.39 1.13
CA SER A 131 0.94 -7.00 2.10
C SER A 131 -0.50 -6.89 1.61
N SER A 132 -1.15 -8.03 1.38
CA SER A 132 -2.55 -8.15 0.98
C SER A 132 -2.95 -7.15 -0.12
N PRO A 133 -2.33 -7.21 -1.33
CA PRO A 133 -2.51 -6.21 -2.38
C PRO A 133 -3.95 -6.15 -2.88
N PHE A 134 -4.46 -4.94 -3.11
CA PHE A 134 -5.81 -4.74 -3.64
C PHE A 134 -5.90 -5.07 -5.13
N LEU A 135 -5.65 -6.32 -5.50
CA LEU A 135 -5.72 -6.81 -6.89
C LEU A 135 -7.13 -7.24 -7.29
N GLY A 136 -8.01 -7.49 -6.32
CA GLY A 136 -9.40 -7.85 -6.53
C GLY A 136 -10.22 -7.60 -5.25
N ILE A 137 -11.53 -7.44 -5.42
CA ILE A 137 -12.48 -7.31 -4.30
C ILE A 137 -12.94 -8.71 -3.90
N HIS A 138 -12.93 -9.03 -2.60
CA HIS A 138 -13.40 -10.32 -2.10
C HIS A 138 -14.82 -10.63 -2.61
N PRO A 139 -15.12 -11.87 -3.04
CA PRO A 139 -16.42 -12.24 -3.62
C PRO A 139 -17.63 -11.81 -2.80
N ASP A 140 -17.57 -11.94 -1.47
CA ASP A 140 -18.66 -11.57 -0.56
C ASP A 140 -18.90 -10.05 -0.49
N SER A 141 -17.87 -9.24 -0.79
CA SER A 141 -17.91 -7.77 -0.77
C SER A 141 -18.12 -7.18 -2.17
N LYS A 142 -18.15 -8.02 -3.21
CA LYS A 142 -18.21 -7.58 -4.60
C LYS A 142 -19.57 -7.02 -4.95
N PRO A 143 -19.67 -5.76 -5.47
CA PRO A 143 -20.94 -5.20 -5.91
C PRO A 143 -21.56 -6.03 -7.04
N SER A 144 -22.91 -6.09 -7.08
CA SER A 144 -23.59 -6.80 -8.16
C SER A 144 -23.24 -6.20 -9.54
N PRO A 145 -23.33 -6.98 -10.65
CA PRO A 145 -23.04 -6.48 -12.00
C PRO A 145 -23.86 -5.23 -12.38
N VAL A 146 -25.08 -5.12 -11.87
CA VAL A 146 -25.97 -3.96 -12.10
C VAL A 146 -25.39 -2.72 -11.41
N VAL A 147 -24.95 -2.85 -10.14
CA VAL A 147 -24.31 -1.76 -9.37
C VAL A 147 -22.99 -1.36 -10.04
N MET A 148 -22.20 -2.32 -10.50
CA MET A 148 -20.96 -2.05 -11.24
C MET A 148 -21.21 -1.34 -12.58
N GLY A 149 -22.27 -1.68 -13.29
CA GLY A 149 -22.68 -0.99 -14.51
C GLY A 149 -23.13 0.43 -14.24
N ALA A 150 -23.97 0.62 -13.22
CA ALA A 150 -24.44 1.95 -12.80
C ALA A 150 -23.29 2.83 -12.29
N SER A 151 -22.33 2.27 -11.56
CA SER A 151 -21.17 3.03 -11.04
C SER A 151 -20.32 3.63 -12.15
N LYS A 152 -20.15 2.95 -13.29
CA LYS A 152 -19.46 3.49 -14.47
C LYS A 152 -20.16 4.72 -15.06
N PHE A 153 -21.48 4.68 -15.11
CA PHE A 153 -22.27 5.81 -15.58
C PHE A 153 -22.21 6.98 -14.60
N VAL A 154 -22.40 6.72 -13.31
CA VAL A 154 -22.29 7.73 -12.25
C VAL A 154 -20.89 8.36 -12.22
N SER A 155 -19.84 7.55 -12.35
CA SER A 155 -18.45 8.03 -12.41
C SER A 155 -18.20 9.03 -13.56
N ARG A 156 -18.93 8.92 -14.67
CA ARG A 156 -18.81 9.85 -15.80
C ARG A 156 -19.55 11.18 -15.58
N ILE A 157 -20.71 11.14 -14.90
CA ILE A 157 -21.60 12.32 -14.76
C ILE A 157 -21.34 13.03 -13.43
N VAL A 158 -21.14 12.26 -12.33
CA VAL A 158 -20.92 12.78 -10.98
C VAL A 158 -19.70 12.09 -10.36
N PRO A 159 -18.48 12.31 -10.88
CA PRO A 159 -17.26 11.57 -10.49
C PRO A 159 -16.96 11.68 -8.99
N LYS A 160 -17.31 12.78 -8.35
CA LYS A 160 -17.10 13.06 -6.92
C LYS A 160 -18.22 12.55 -6.01
N MET A 161 -19.22 11.83 -6.54
CA MET A 161 -20.26 11.21 -5.71
C MET A 161 -19.60 10.19 -4.76
N MET A 162 -19.86 10.33 -3.45
CA MET A 162 -19.25 9.49 -2.42
C MET A 162 -20.12 8.29 -2.09
N PHE A 163 -19.47 7.15 -1.85
CA PHE A 163 -20.08 5.92 -1.35
C PHE A 163 -19.44 5.57 -0.01
N SER A 164 -20.25 5.21 0.97
CA SER A 164 -19.82 4.83 2.32
C SER A 164 -19.69 3.31 2.49
N LYS A 165 -19.07 2.87 3.59
CA LYS A 165 -18.85 1.47 3.98
C LYS A 165 -17.94 0.73 2.99
N VAL A 166 -16.77 1.30 2.75
CA VAL A 166 -15.78 0.76 1.82
C VAL A 166 -15.10 -0.49 2.35
N ALA A 167 -14.92 -0.57 3.65
CA ALA A 167 -14.37 -1.73 4.35
C ALA A 167 -15.12 -1.93 5.67
N ASP A 168 -15.30 -3.18 6.08
CA ASP A 168 -15.76 -3.50 7.42
C ASP A 168 -14.53 -3.56 8.34
N PRO A 169 -14.40 -2.67 9.35
CA PRO A 169 -13.23 -2.62 10.22
C PRO A 169 -12.99 -3.91 11.00
N ALA A 170 -14.01 -4.73 11.23
CA ALA A 170 -13.91 -6.02 11.92
C ALA A 170 -13.02 -7.04 11.15
N PHE A 171 -12.79 -6.84 9.85
CA PHE A 171 -11.96 -7.72 9.03
C PHE A 171 -10.54 -7.19 8.77
N LEU A 172 -10.17 -6.07 9.40
CA LEU A 172 -8.82 -5.51 9.27
C LEU A 172 -7.78 -6.36 10.00
N SER A 173 -8.04 -6.69 11.24
CA SER A 173 -7.13 -7.46 12.10
C SER A 173 -7.89 -8.26 13.15
N ARG A 174 -7.29 -9.34 13.63
CA ARG A 174 -7.80 -10.10 14.79
C ARG A 174 -7.52 -9.40 16.13
N ASP A 175 -6.73 -8.31 16.14
CA ASP A 175 -6.54 -7.46 17.31
C ASP A 175 -7.68 -6.44 17.40
N PRO A 176 -8.59 -6.54 18.40
CA PRO A 176 -9.73 -5.63 18.52
C PRO A 176 -9.33 -4.17 18.81
N GLU A 177 -8.08 -3.93 19.22
CA GLU A 177 -7.57 -2.58 19.40
C GLU A 177 -7.39 -1.87 18.05
N VAL A 178 -7.01 -2.59 17.00
CA VAL A 178 -6.85 -2.06 15.65
C VAL A 178 -8.19 -1.57 15.10
N GLU A 179 -9.26 -2.33 15.27
CA GLU A 179 -10.63 -1.93 14.89
C GLU A 179 -11.03 -0.63 15.62
N ARG A 180 -10.84 -0.59 16.96
CA ARG A 180 -11.19 0.60 17.75
C ARG A 180 -10.41 1.84 17.32
N GLN A 181 -9.10 1.70 17.08
CA GLN A 181 -8.25 2.80 16.62
C GLN A 181 -8.67 3.28 15.21
N TYR A 182 -8.97 2.35 14.30
CA TYR A 182 -9.42 2.69 12.96
C TYR A 182 -10.72 3.52 12.97
N ILE A 183 -11.71 3.09 13.76
CA ILE A 183 -13.00 3.79 13.88
C ILE A 183 -12.85 5.17 14.55
N ALA A 184 -11.92 5.30 15.50
CA ALA A 184 -11.70 6.54 16.25
C ALA A 184 -10.79 7.55 15.53
N ASP A 185 -10.11 7.14 14.46
CA ASP A 185 -9.12 7.98 13.78
C ASP A 185 -9.79 8.99 12.82
N PRO A 186 -9.69 10.30 13.08
CA PRO A 186 -10.30 11.32 12.23
C PRO A 186 -9.62 11.48 10.85
N LEU A 187 -8.45 10.88 10.64
CA LEU A 187 -7.73 10.88 9.36
C LEU A 187 -8.12 9.71 8.46
N VAL A 188 -8.84 8.75 8.99
CA VAL A 188 -9.42 7.61 8.25
C VAL A 188 -10.77 8.03 7.65
N SER A 189 -11.07 7.53 6.45
CA SER A 189 -12.36 7.75 5.79
C SER A 189 -13.09 6.43 5.56
N ASP A 190 -14.40 6.42 5.73
CA ASP A 190 -15.26 5.29 5.36
C ASP A 190 -15.86 5.42 3.96
N GLN A 191 -15.42 6.42 3.18
CA GLN A 191 -16.01 6.79 1.90
C GLN A 191 -14.98 6.76 0.76
N VAL A 192 -15.48 6.45 -0.43
CA VAL A 192 -14.74 6.58 -1.71
C VAL A 192 -15.60 7.28 -2.75
N SER A 193 -14.96 7.95 -3.70
CA SER A 193 -15.69 8.54 -4.83
C SER A 193 -16.03 7.51 -5.91
N ALA A 194 -17.07 7.81 -6.70
CA ALA A 194 -17.44 7.00 -7.87
C ALA A 194 -16.29 6.86 -8.87
N ARG A 195 -15.51 7.92 -9.05
CA ARG A 195 -14.35 7.91 -9.95
C ARG A 195 -13.24 7.01 -9.41
N TRP A 196 -12.92 7.12 -8.11
CA TRP A 196 -11.97 6.23 -7.49
C TRP A 196 -12.33 4.76 -7.73
N ALA A 197 -13.59 4.37 -7.49
CA ALA A 197 -14.03 2.98 -7.64
C ALA A 197 -13.84 2.43 -9.06
N THR A 198 -14.11 3.25 -10.09
CA THR A 198 -13.92 2.83 -11.48
C THR A 198 -12.46 2.84 -11.91
N SER A 199 -11.66 3.79 -11.42
CA SER A 199 -10.22 3.87 -11.67
C SER A 199 -9.47 2.73 -10.98
N ALA A 200 -9.89 2.33 -9.76
CA ALA A 200 -9.34 1.18 -9.06
C ALA A 200 -9.48 -0.13 -9.85
N ILE A 201 -10.68 -0.38 -10.42
CA ILE A 201 -10.90 -1.56 -11.27
C ILE A 201 -10.01 -1.54 -12.52
N ALA A 202 -9.76 -0.37 -13.11
CA ALA A 202 -8.85 -0.26 -14.24
C ALA A 202 -7.41 -0.57 -13.81
N ALA A 203 -6.95 0.02 -12.71
CA ALA A 203 -5.62 -0.22 -12.14
C ALA A 203 -5.37 -1.70 -11.79
N GLN A 204 -6.35 -2.38 -11.18
CA GLN A 204 -6.29 -3.81 -10.91
C GLN A 204 -6.06 -4.65 -12.19
N ARG A 205 -6.78 -4.31 -13.26
CA ARG A 205 -6.63 -5.00 -14.55
C ARG A 205 -5.26 -4.77 -15.17
N THR A 206 -4.75 -3.54 -15.07
CA THR A 206 -3.42 -3.21 -15.54
C THR A 206 -2.35 -4.00 -14.77
N ALA A 207 -2.37 -4.01 -13.44
CA ALA A 207 -1.43 -4.76 -12.63
C ALA A 207 -1.45 -6.27 -12.94
N LEU A 208 -2.64 -6.86 -13.14
CA LEU A 208 -2.75 -8.27 -13.52
C LEU A 208 -2.19 -8.56 -14.92
N ALA A 209 -2.37 -7.64 -15.86
CA ALA A 209 -1.85 -7.79 -17.22
C ALA A 209 -0.33 -7.57 -17.31
N GLU A 210 0.21 -6.71 -16.45
CA GLU A 210 1.62 -6.31 -16.43
C GLU A 210 2.48 -7.15 -15.48
N ALA A 211 1.88 -8.06 -14.68
CA ALA A 211 2.62 -8.98 -13.81
C ALA A 211 3.82 -9.69 -14.48
N PRO A 212 3.75 -10.15 -15.76
CA PRO A 212 4.90 -10.72 -16.46
C PRO A 212 6.04 -9.73 -16.74
N LEU A 213 5.81 -8.42 -16.58
CA LEU A 213 6.79 -7.37 -16.83
C LEU A 213 7.64 -7.04 -15.59
N MET A 214 7.37 -7.68 -14.45
CA MET A 214 8.17 -7.49 -13.24
C MET A 214 9.64 -7.85 -13.49
N THR A 215 10.55 -6.94 -13.15
CA THR A 215 12.00 -7.09 -13.38
C THR A 215 12.84 -6.95 -12.10
N ILE A 216 12.20 -6.65 -10.97
CA ILE A 216 12.87 -6.51 -9.67
C ILE A 216 12.33 -7.54 -8.67
N PRO A 217 13.11 -7.91 -7.63
CA PRO A 217 12.65 -8.83 -6.61
C PRO A 217 11.38 -8.36 -5.90
N ALA A 218 10.46 -9.29 -5.64
CA ALA A 218 9.20 -9.01 -4.95
C ALA A 218 8.89 -10.06 -3.87
N LEU A 219 8.52 -9.60 -2.68
CA LEU A 219 7.92 -10.41 -1.63
C LEU A 219 6.43 -10.09 -1.55
N ILE A 220 5.60 -11.05 -1.93
CA ILE A 220 4.13 -10.92 -1.86
C ILE A 220 3.62 -11.71 -0.66
N MET A 221 3.02 -11.02 0.28
CA MET A 221 2.43 -11.60 1.49
C MET A 221 0.92 -11.40 1.46
N GLN A 222 0.16 -12.48 1.57
CA GLN A 222 -1.30 -12.46 1.54
C GLN A 222 -1.88 -12.99 2.85
N ALA A 223 -2.88 -12.30 3.37
CA ALA A 223 -3.73 -12.81 4.46
C ALA A 223 -4.62 -13.92 3.92
N GLY A 224 -4.59 -15.10 4.56
CA GLY A 224 -5.36 -16.27 4.11
C GLY A 224 -6.87 -16.14 4.36
N ASP A 225 -7.25 -15.48 5.46
CA ASP A 225 -8.65 -15.21 5.83
C ASP A 225 -9.05 -13.76 5.51
N ASP A 226 -8.47 -13.19 4.45
CA ASP A 226 -8.81 -11.85 3.98
C ASP A 226 -10.23 -11.81 3.44
N ARG A 227 -11.05 -10.88 3.94
CA ARG A 227 -12.43 -10.66 3.49
C ARG A 227 -12.66 -9.32 2.81
N LEU A 228 -11.58 -8.55 2.63
CA LEU A 228 -11.61 -7.25 1.95
C LEU A 228 -11.08 -7.38 0.52
N VAL A 229 -9.92 -8.01 0.35
CA VAL A 229 -9.35 -8.31 -0.97
C VAL A 229 -9.45 -9.80 -1.27
N ASP A 230 -9.44 -10.14 -2.54
CA ASP A 230 -9.57 -11.51 -3.00
C ASP A 230 -8.19 -12.20 -3.08
N PRO A 231 -7.88 -13.20 -2.20
CA PRO A 231 -6.60 -13.90 -2.24
C PRO A 231 -6.37 -14.67 -3.56
N ASP A 232 -7.43 -15.15 -4.22
CA ASP A 232 -7.30 -15.87 -5.49
C ASP A 232 -6.78 -14.96 -6.60
N THR A 233 -7.13 -13.68 -6.56
CA THR A 233 -6.59 -12.69 -7.50
C THR A 233 -5.10 -12.46 -7.27
N THR A 234 -4.64 -12.44 -6.01
CA THR A 234 -3.21 -12.36 -5.68
C THR A 234 -2.46 -13.60 -6.16
N ARG A 235 -2.99 -14.80 -5.95
CA ARG A 235 -2.41 -16.06 -6.48
C ARG A 235 -2.31 -16.02 -8.01
N THR A 236 -3.31 -15.46 -8.70
CA THR A 236 -3.31 -15.29 -10.15
C THR A 236 -2.20 -14.36 -10.62
N TRP A 237 -2.01 -13.23 -9.93
CA TRP A 237 -0.91 -12.30 -10.20
C TRP A 237 0.45 -12.99 -10.04
N VAL A 238 0.66 -13.68 -8.90
CA VAL A 238 1.90 -14.42 -8.59
C VAL A 238 2.19 -15.48 -9.64
N ALA A 239 1.18 -16.24 -10.07
CA ALA A 239 1.34 -17.28 -11.11
C ALA A 239 1.73 -16.70 -12.48
N SER A 240 1.44 -15.43 -12.74
CA SER A 240 1.75 -14.74 -14.00
C SER A 240 3.09 -14.02 -13.98
N ALA A 241 3.62 -13.68 -12.81
CA ALA A 241 4.88 -12.97 -12.63
C ALA A 241 6.09 -13.93 -12.79
N PRO A 242 7.31 -13.41 -13.07
CA PRO A 242 8.53 -14.23 -13.17
C PRO A 242 8.82 -14.95 -11.84
N ALA A 243 8.84 -16.28 -11.87
CA ALA A 243 8.93 -17.12 -10.68
C ALA A 243 10.30 -17.02 -9.94
N ASP A 244 11.33 -16.57 -10.63
CA ASP A 244 12.67 -16.34 -10.08
C ASP A 244 12.80 -15.00 -9.34
N LEU A 245 11.86 -14.09 -9.53
CA LEU A 245 11.84 -12.78 -8.89
C LEU A 245 10.82 -12.68 -7.75
N VAL A 246 9.78 -13.53 -7.75
CA VAL A 246 8.64 -13.38 -6.82
C VAL A 246 8.66 -14.47 -5.76
N GLU A 247 8.76 -14.07 -4.50
CA GLU A 247 8.51 -14.94 -3.36
C GLU A 247 7.09 -14.68 -2.84
N TYR A 248 6.28 -15.73 -2.70
CA TYR A 248 4.91 -15.66 -2.21
C TYR A 248 4.75 -16.37 -0.87
N VAL A 249 4.09 -15.70 0.07
CA VAL A 249 3.73 -16.27 1.38
C VAL A 249 2.29 -15.96 1.69
N GLU A 250 1.50 -17.00 1.95
CA GLU A 250 0.14 -16.88 2.44
C GLU A 250 0.08 -17.20 3.93
N TRP A 251 -0.57 -16.33 4.70
CA TRP A 251 -0.69 -16.44 6.15
C TRP A 251 -2.08 -16.93 6.51
N GLU A 252 -2.23 -18.24 6.61
CA GLU A 252 -3.50 -18.90 6.98
C GLU A 252 -4.02 -18.38 8.32
N GLY A 253 -5.31 -18.05 8.39
CA GLY A 253 -5.98 -17.54 9.59
C GLY A 253 -5.69 -16.06 9.90
N TYR A 254 -4.90 -15.34 9.07
CA TYR A 254 -4.64 -13.92 9.28
C TYR A 254 -5.64 -13.06 8.51
N TYR A 255 -5.96 -11.88 9.08
CA TYR A 255 -6.82 -10.89 8.47
C TYR A 255 -6.02 -9.88 7.64
N HIS A 256 -6.72 -8.97 7.00
CA HIS A 256 -6.22 -8.07 5.96
C HIS A 256 -4.92 -7.33 6.31
N GLU A 257 -4.84 -6.72 7.50
CA GLU A 257 -3.70 -5.91 7.93
C GLU A 257 -2.62 -6.77 8.63
N LEU A 258 -1.82 -7.53 7.87
CA LEU A 258 -0.76 -8.39 8.39
C LEU A 258 0.19 -7.67 9.37
N PHE A 259 0.44 -6.38 9.15
CA PHE A 259 1.32 -5.55 9.98
C PHE A 259 0.69 -5.13 11.31
N ASN A 260 -0.62 -5.29 11.43
CA ASN A 260 -1.40 -4.92 12.61
C ASN A 260 -2.08 -6.12 13.28
N GLU A 261 -1.76 -7.33 12.87
CA GLU A 261 -2.18 -8.55 13.56
C GLU A 261 -1.69 -8.58 15.02
N PRO A 262 -2.24 -9.41 15.91
CA PRO A 262 -1.74 -9.54 17.27
C PRO A 262 -0.22 -9.73 17.33
N MET A 263 0.43 -9.28 18.39
CA MET A 263 1.88 -9.08 18.48
C MET A 263 2.72 -10.29 18.05
N ILE A 264 2.31 -11.51 18.40
CA ILE A 264 3.07 -12.72 18.05
C ILE A 264 2.99 -12.99 16.55
N GLU A 265 1.83 -12.82 15.98
CA GLU A 265 1.53 -13.07 14.58
C GLU A 265 2.22 -12.05 13.67
N ARG A 266 2.05 -10.74 13.94
CA ARG A 266 2.74 -9.71 13.14
C ARG A 266 4.26 -9.81 13.25
N ARG A 267 4.80 -10.30 14.38
CA ARG A 267 6.22 -10.56 14.52
C ARG A 267 6.73 -11.55 13.49
N ARG A 268 5.99 -12.64 13.22
CA ARG A 268 6.33 -13.63 12.20
C ARG A 268 6.35 -13.02 10.80
N VAL A 269 5.39 -12.10 10.51
CA VAL A 269 5.37 -11.36 9.25
C VAL A 269 6.62 -10.50 9.10
N PHE A 270 6.99 -9.76 10.15
CA PHE A 270 8.20 -8.92 10.13
C PHE A 270 9.48 -9.75 10.04
N ASP A 271 9.58 -10.87 10.75
CA ASP A 271 10.75 -11.77 10.66
C ASP A 271 10.91 -12.35 9.24
N LYS A 272 9.80 -12.57 8.52
CA LYS A 272 9.84 -12.97 7.10
C LYS A 272 10.33 -11.84 6.21
N MET A 273 9.79 -10.62 6.40
CA MET A 273 10.24 -9.43 5.67
C MET A 273 11.73 -9.17 5.90
N GLU A 274 12.19 -9.23 7.16
CA GLU A 274 13.58 -8.99 7.53
C GLU A 274 14.53 -9.94 6.78
N LYS A 275 14.27 -11.25 6.83
CA LYS A 275 15.07 -12.24 6.09
C LYS A 275 15.12 -11.98 4.59
N TRP A 276 13.99 -11.57 4.01
CA TRP A 276 13.92 -11.26 2.59
C TRP A 276 14.71 -9.97 2.27
N LEU A 277 14.56 -8.93 3.07
CA LEU A 277 15.30 -7.67 2.91
C LEU A 277 16.81 -7.90 3.05
N GLU A 278 17.28 -8.65 4.05
CA GLU A 278 18.69 -8.99 4.24
C GLU A 278 19.26 -9.71 3.02
N ALA A 279 18.53 -10.64 2.42
CA ALA A 279 18.95 -11.37 1.22
C ALA A 279 19.09 -10.47 -0.02
N HIS A 280 18.41 -9.31 -0.07
CA HIS A 280 18.39 -8.39 -1.21
C HIS A 280 19.12 -7.06 -0.95
N SER A 281 19.69 -6.87 0.25
CA SER A 281 20.40 -5.64 0.65
C SER A 281 21.93 -5.71 0.40
N GLY A 282 22.46 -6.88 0.15
CA GLY A 282 23.89 -7.12 -0.09
C GLY A 282 24.40 -6.60 -1.43
#